data_2fded485796473880def7eb6e6d521fe
#
_entry.id   2fded485796473880def7eb6e6d521fe
#
_cell.length_a   1.000
_cell.length_b   1.000
_cell.length_c   1.000
_cell.angle_alpha   90.00
_cell.angle_beta   90.00
_cell.angle_gamma   90.00
#
_symmetry.space_group_name_H-M   'P 1'
#
loop_
_entity.id
_entity.type
_entity.pdbx_description
1 polymer ?
#
loop_
_entity_poly.entity_id
_entity_poly.type
_entity_poly.pdbx_seq_one_letter_code
_entity_poly.pdbx_strand_id
1 'polypeptide(L)'
;LLLQMLSPYFSYSFSLPYYRQQHVGSVKFTDTTSIAAQKSAVVGIVKGTGDGTSFSPNRLITREEVATMLYRAIQYTNPNNNLDTASLTKFSDNAQVSNWAKDAMSSMVGCGIINGTSDNTLAPKANVSIEQAAILIYRLYGQSILKDITPLAEAFVSDQKAIITKLQGAYTSTPSTFSDSRIDSIQMAEVFQENGTTYILYSLKYSVKADNPEAVIVFEDTLKDGWLVINAVTTYVVQMDGGKFTSLGGYTTEFSADGNKEMYKIDFENWLAENILN
;
A
#
# COMPACT_ATOMS: atom_id res chain seq x y z
N LEU A 1 -13.02 -14.85 -11.06
CA LEU A 1 -11.73 -14.23 -11.34
C LEU A 1 -11.24 -13.38 -10.16
N LEU A 2 -12.05 -12.40 -9.67
CA LEU A 2 -11.67 -11.54 -8.53
C LEU A 2 -11.24 -12.36 -7.29
N LEU A 3 -12.00 -13.39 -6.93
CA LEU A 3 -11.67 -14.26 -5.80
C LEU A 3 -10.44 -15.13 -6.05
N GLN A 4 -10.17 -15.51 -7.29
CA GLN A 4 -8.93 -16.22 -7.66
C GLN A 4 -7.72 -15.30 -7.57
N MET A 5 -7.87 -14.03 -7.96
CA MET A 5 -6.81 -13.02 -7.84
C MET A 5 -6.54 -12.64 -6.37
N LEU A 6 -7.55 -12.69 -5.50
CA LEU A 6 -7.39 -12.51 -4.05
C LEU A 6 -6.78 -13.75 -3.35
N SER A 7 -6.73 -14.90 -4.01
CA SER A 7 -6.22 -16.15 -3.41
C SER A 7 -4.77 -16.05 -2.88
N PRO A 8 -3.81 -15.41 -3.57
CA PRO A 8 -2.47 -15.17 -3.03
C PRO A 8 -2.50 -14.32 -1.76
N TYR A 9 -3.33 -13.26 -1.74
CA TYR A 9 -3.52 -12.41 -0.56
C TYR A 9 -3.98 -13.23 0.65
N PHE A 10 -4.94 -14.13 0.46
CA PHE A 10 -5.37 -15.04 1.52
C PHE A 10 -4.29 -16.05 1.91
N SER A 11 -3.57 -16.61 0.96
CA SER A 11 -2.50 -17.58 1.23
C SER A 11 -1.39 -16.97 2.07
N TYR A 12 -1.07 -15.71 1.86
CA TYR A 12 -0.04 -14.98 2.58
C TYR A 12 -0.44 -14.67 4.03
N SER A 13 -1.69 -14.22 4.23
CA SER A 13 -2.26 -13.98 5.58
C SER A 13 -2.55 -15.29 6.34
N PHE A 14 -2.68 -16.41 5.65
CA PHE A 14 -2.98 -17.74 6.21
C PHE A 14 -1.73 -18.59 6.53
N SER A 15 -0.51 -18.11 6.37
CA SER A 15 0.70 -18.81 6.79
C SER A 15 0.84 -18.92 8.32
N LEU A 16 -0.08 -18.32 9.09
CA LEU A 16 -0.21 -18.52 10.52
C LEU A 16 -0.92 -19.86 10.79
N PRO A 17 -0.27 -20.84 11.46
CA PRO A 17 -0.85 -22.17 11.73
C PRO A 17 -2.17 -22.17 12.49
N TYR A 18 -2.43 -21.09 13.23
CA TYR A 18 -3.60 -20.95 14.11
C TYR A 18 -4.93 -20.74 13.36
N TYR A 19 -4.92 -20.09 12.20
CA TYR A 19 -6.15 -19.78 11.45
C TYR A 19 -6.64 -20.92 10.53
N ARG A 20 -5.80 -21.90 10.26
CA ARG A 20 -6.13 -22.98 9.31
C ARG A 20 -7.18 -23.97 9.82
N GLN A 21 -7.39 -24.06 11.13
CA GLN A 21 -8.25 -25.09 11.74
C GLN A 21 -9.66 -24.63 12.17
N GLN A 22 -9.93 -23.33 12.27
CA GLN A 22 -11.19 -22.86 12.85
C GLN A 22 -12.36 -22.63 11.86
N HIS A 23 -12.15 -22.72 10.56
CA HIS A 23 -13.19 -22.40 9.58
C HIS A 23 -13.56 -23.62 8.73
N VAL A 24 -14.07 -24.66 9.37
CA VAL A 24 -14.72 -25.80 8.70
C VAL A 24 -16.26 -25.57 8.68
N GLY A 25 -16.65 -24.37 8.23
CA GLY A 25 -18.04 -24.10 7.87
C GLY A 25 -18.28 -24.41 6.40
N SER A 26 -19.40 -24.99 6.05
CA SER A 26 -19.79 -25.18 4.64
C SER A 26 -20.93 -24.22 4.30
N VAL A 27 -20.59 -23.07 3.71
CA VAL A 27 -21.59 -22.32 2.94
C VAL A 27 -21.58 -22.93 1.53
N LYS A 28 -22.70 -23.46 1.09
CA LYS A 28 -22.84 -24.00 -0.26
C LYS A 28 -23.75 -23.09 -1.06
N PHE A 29 -23.17 -22.40 -2.02
CA PHE A 29 -23.97 -21.78 -3.07
C PHE A 29 -24.55 -22.85 -4.00
N THR A 30 -25.78 -22.63 -4.44
CA THR A 30 -26.48 -23.59 -5.27
C THR A 30 -26.06 -23.55 -6.75
N ASP A 31 -25.40 -22.47 -7.16
CA ASP A 31 -25.10 -22.13 -8.56
C ASP A 31 -23.59 -22.09 -8.86
N THR A 32 -22.74 -22.50 -7.93
CA THR A 32 -21.29 -22.60 -8.15
C THR A 32 -20.64 -23.70 -7.32
N THR A 33 -19.67 -24.37 -7.91
CA THR A 33 -18.77 -25.32 -7.23
C THR A 33 -17.42 -24.71 -6.86
N SER A 34 -17.22 -23.40 -7.10
CA SER A 34 -15.97 -22.71 -6.82
C SER A 34 -15.63 -22.76 -5.34
N ILE A 35 -14.55 -23.45 -5.00
CA ILE A 35 -14.02 -23.55 -3.62
C ILE A 35 -13.66 -22.14 -3.09
N ALA A 36 -13.12 -21.27 -3.95
CA ALA A 36 -12.79 -19.90 -3.58
C ALA A 36 -14.04 -19.10 -3.18
N ALA A 37 -15.16 -19.22 -3.93
CA ALA A 37 -16.41 -18.56 -3.60
C ALA A 37 -16.97 -19.06 -2.26
N GLN A 38 -16.97 -20.37 -2.05
CA GLN A 38 -17.48 -20.99 -0.82
C GLN A 38 -16.64 -20.61 0.41
N LYS A 39 -15.31 -20.68 0.31
CA LYS A 39 -14.40 -20.24 1.39
C LYS A 39 -14.57 -18.76 1.71
N SER A 40 -14.70 -17.90 0.70
CA SER A 40 -14.93 -16.47 0.90
C SER A 40 -16.28 -16.16 1.56
N ALA A 41 -17.28 -17.01 1.37
CA ALA A 41 -18.55 -16.90 2.06
C ALA A 41 -18.44 -17.32 3.53
N VAL A 42 -17.70 -18.40 3.83
CA VAL A 42 -17.47 -18.87 5.21
C VAL A 42 -16.83 -17.79 6.06
N VAL A 43 -15.85 -17.06 5.50
CA VAL A 43 -15.17 -15.96 6.20
C VAL A 43 -15.88 -14.60 6.08
N GLY A 44 -17.08 -14.57 5.48
CA GLY A 44 -17.95 -13.40 5.45
C GLY A 44 -17.57 -12.32 4.42
N ILE A 45 -16.61 -12.58 3.54
CA ILE A 45 -16.22 -11.64 2.47
C ILE A 45 -17.31 -11.54 1.41
N VAL A 46 -17.87 -12.68 1.02
CA VAL A 46 -19.01 -12.80 0.11
C VAL A 46 -20.24 -13.19 0.90
N LYS A 47 -21.38 -12.57 0.60
CA LYS A 47 -22.66 -12.88 1.25
C LYS A 47 -23.69 -13.51 0.31
N GLY A 48 -23.30 -13.79 -0.95
CA GLY A 48 -24.23 -14.24 -1.98
C GLY A 48 -25.14 -13.13 -2.51
N THR A 49 -26.06 -13.50 -3.36
CA THR A 49 -27.06 -12.62 -3.98
C THR A 49 -28.46 -13.02 -3.53
N GLY A 50 -29.42 -12.10 -3.60
CA GLY A 50 -30.81 -12.35 -3.20
C GLY A 50 -30.91 -12.75 -1.73
N ASP A 51 -31.34 -13.97 -1.48
CA ASP A 51 -31.46 -14.57 -0.15
C ASP A 51 -30.13 -15.13 0.40
N GLY A 52 -29.03 -14.98 -0.33
CA GLY A 52 -27.70 -15.45 0.05
C GLY A 52 -27.39 -16.90 -0.36
N THR A 53 -28.30 -17.60 -1.01
CA THR A 53 -28.10 -19.00 -1.43
C THR A 53 -27.37 -19.11 -2.79
N SER A 54 -27.32 -18.04 -3.56
CA SER A 54 -26.71 -17.98 -4.88
C SER A 54 -25.48 -17.04 -4.88
N PHE A 55 -24.44 -17.43 -5.62
CA PHE A 55 -23.23 -16.61 -5.83
C PHE A 55 -23.35 -15.74 -7.07
N SER A 56 -24.08 -16.20 -8.07
CA SER A 56 -24.25 -15.57 -9.40
C SER A 56 -22.92 -15.37 -10.14
N PRO A 57 -22.16 -16.44 -10.45
CA PRO A 57 -20.78 -16.35 -10.92
C PRO A 57 -20.62 -15.61 -12.26
N ASN A 58 -21.68 -15.57 -13.06
CA ASN A 58 -21.68 -14.90 -14.36
C ASN A 58 -22.24 -13.47 -14.33
N ARG A 59 -22.72 -13.01 -13.15
CA ARG A 59 -23.20 -11.63 -12.99
C ARG A 59 -22.04 -10.66 -12.98
N LEU A 60 -22.21 -9.52 -13.64
CA LEU A 60 -21.27 -8.41 -13.54
C LEU A 60 -21.31 -7.83 -12.13
N ILE A 61 -20.16 -7.46 -11.61
CA ILE A 61 -20.00 -6.89 -10.28
C ILE A 61 -19.80 -5.38 -10.36
N THR A 62 -20.47 -4.63 -9.49
CA THR A 62 -20.34 -3.18 -9.43
C THR A 62 -19.14 -2.74 -8.58
N ARG A 63 -18.71 -1.47 -8.75
CA ARG A 63 -17.57 -0.92 -7.98
C ARG A 63 -17.85 -0.90 -6.48
N GLU A 64 -19.07 -0.58 -6.05
CA GLU A 64 -19.43 -0.61 -4.62
C GLU A 64 -19.46 -2.02 -4.04
N GLU A 65 -19.82 -3.03 -4.85
CA GLU A 65 -19.76 -4.44 -4.43
C GLU A 65 -18.29 -4.89 -4.27
N VAL A 66 -17.43 -4.56 -5.23
CA VAL A 66 -15.99 -4.85 -5.12
C VAL A 66 -15.38 -4.14 -3.91
N ALA A 67 -15.67 -2.85 -3.71
CA ALA A 67 -15.22 -2.10 -2.53
C ALA A 67 -15.59 -2.80 -1.23
N THR A 68 -16.84 -3.30 -1.15
CA THR A 68 -17.33 -4.00 0.03
C THR A 68 -16.65 -5.34 0.25
N MET A 69 -16.33 -6.07 -0.81
CA MET A 69 -15.58 -7.32 -0.72
C MET A 69 -14.14 -7.06 -0.24
N LEU A 70 -13.46 -6.07 -0.79
CA LEU A 70 -12.10 -5.69 -0.40
C LEU A 70 -12.05 -5.22 1.05
N TYR A 71 -12.99 -4.37 1.46
CA TYR A 71 -13.14 -3.91 2.84
C TYR A 71 -13.28 -5.09 3.82
N ARG A 72 -14.19 -6.04 3.54
CA ARG A 72 -14.39 -7.24 4.37
C ARG A 72 -13.16 -8.14 4.39
N ALA A 73 -12.42 -8.24 3.26
CA ALA A 73 -11.19 -8.99 3.19
C ALA A 73 -10.13 -8.41 4.15
N ILE A 74 -9.96 -7.08 4.16
CA ILE A 74 -9.04 -6.41 5.09
C ILE A 74 -9.48 -6.63 6.53
N GLN A 75 -10.76 -6.45 6.83
CA GLN A 75 -11.28 -6.65 8.19
C GLN A 75 -11.11 -8.10 8.68
N TYR A 76 -11.23 -9.07 7.78
CA TYR A 76 -10.99 -10.46 8.12
C TYR A 76 -9.52 -10.76 8.42
N THR A 77 -8.61 -10.24 7.60
CA THR A 77 -7.16 -10.48 7.76
C THR A 77 -6.54 -9.64 8.87
N ASN A 78 -7.14 -8.50 9.21
CA ASN A 78 -6.67 -7.60 10.25
C ASN A 78 -7.85 -6.94 10.99
N PRO A 79 -8.53 -7.65 11.89
CA PRO A 79 -9.73 -7.16 12.56
C PRO A 79 -9.51 -5.92 13.44
N ASN A 80 -8.28 -5.68 13.88
CA ASN A 80 -7.91 -4.52 14.69
C ASN A 80 -7.41 -3.33 13.85
N ASN A 81 -7.50 -3.41 12.53
CA ASN A 81 -7.04 -2.34 11.65
C ASN A 81 -8.09 -1.22 11.58
N ASN A 82 -7.78 -0.09 12.17
CA ASN A 82 -8.51 1.15 11.92
C ASN A 82 -8.11 1.66 10.54
N LEU A 83 -8.94 1.36 9.55
CA LEU A 83 -8.73 1.86 8.20
C LEU A 83 -8.96 3.36 8.15
N ASP A 84 -8.10 4.05 7.42
CA ASP A 84 -8.33 5.45 7.10
C ASP A 84 -9.64 5.59 6.32
N THR A 85 -10.39 6.62 6.65
CA THR A 85 -11.64 6.94 5.96
C THR A 85 -11.55 8.30 5.30
N ALA A 86 -12.17 8.43 4.13
CA ALA A 86 -12.26 9.72 3.46
C ALA A 86 -13.71 10.14 3.24
N SER A 87 -13.96 11.44 3.32
CA SER A 87 -15.29 11.97 2.95
C SER A 87 -15.55 11.71 1.47
N LEU A 88 -16.72 11.14 1.19
CA LEU A 88 -17.17 10.90 -0.17
C LEU A 88 -17.79 12.14 -0.82
N THR A 89 -18.03 13.22 -0.08
CA THR A 89 -18.68 14.44 -0.57
C THR A 89 -17.90 15.18 -1.65
N LYS A 90 -16.61 14.91 -1.75
CA LYS A 90 -15.77 15.43 -2.84
C LYS A 90 -16.13 14.85 -4.23
N PHE A 91 -16.88 13.76 -4.27
CA PHE A 91 -17.31 13.12 -5.52
C PHE A 91 -18.74 13.52 -5.87
N SER A 92 -18.97 13.93 -7.11
CA SER A 92 -20.26 14.47 -7.56
C SER A 92 -21.42 13.47 -7.50
N ASP A 93 -21.12 12.18 -7.55
CA ASP A 93 -22.07 11.07 -7.54
C ASP A 93 -22.12 10.31 -6.20
N ASN A 94 -21.60 10.89 -5.12
CA ASN A 94 -21.56 10.23 -3.80
C ASN A 94 -22.95 9.80 -3.30
N ALA A 95 -24.00 10.50 -3.66
CA ALA A 95 -25.39 10.16 -3.32
C ALA A 95 -25.87 8.84 -3.95
N GLN A 96 -25.20 8.36 -5.01
CA GLN A 96 -25.51 7.09 -5.65
C GLN A 96 -24.94 5.87 -4.89
N VAL A 97 -24.02 6.10 -3.94
CA VAL A 97 -23.46 5.03 -3.11
C VAL A 97 -24.56 4.45 -2.23
N SER A 98 -24.80 3.15 -2.32
CA SER A 98 -25.76 2.45 -1.48
C SER A 98 -25.40 2.59 -0.01
N ASN A 99 -26.40 2.70 0.86
CA ASN A 99 -26.17 2.85 2.30
C ASN A 99 -25.30 1.73 2.89
N TRP A 100 -25.49 0.49 2.43
CA TRP A 100 -24.71 -0.68 2.86
C TRP A 100 -23.23 -0.65 2.41
N ALA A 101 -22.90 0.17 1.41
CA ALA A 101 -21.54 0.26 0.85
C ALA A 101 -20.79 1.53 1.31
N LYS A 102 -21.44 2.46 2.02
CA LYS A 102 -20.83 3.76 2.37
C LYS A 102 -19.54 3.62 3.17
N ASP A 103 -19.55 2.80 4.22
CA ASP A 103 -18.38 2.62 5.07
C ASP A 103 -17.22 1.98 4.29
N ALA A 104 -17.53 0.96 3.49
CA ALA A 104 -16.55 0.31 2.63
C ALA A 104 -15.97 1.27 1.59
N MET A 105 -16.81 2.04 0.90
CA MET A 105 -16.35 3.04 -0.08
C MET A 105 -15.49 4.12 0.57
N SER A 106 -15.92 4.65 1.73
CA SER A 106 -15.16 5.65 2.51
C SER A 106 -13.79 5.12 2.91
N SER A 107 -13.71 3.89 3.41
CA SER A 107 -12.44 3.25 3.77
C SER A 107 -11.56 2.96 2.55
N MET A 108 -12.13 2.44 1.47
CA MET A 108 -11.35 2.14 0.26
C MET A 108 -10.81 3.41 -0.42
N VAL A 109 -11.53 4.53 -0.29
CA VAL A 109 -11.04 5.85 -0.75
C VAL A 109 -10.00 6.41 0.22
N GLY A 110 -10.21 6.29 1.53
CA GLY A 110 -9.27 6.74 2.56
C GLY A 110 -7.91 6.05 2.44
N CYS A 111 -7.92 4.74 2.21
CA CYS A 111 -6.71 3.94 1.99
C CYS A 111 -6.11 4.07 0.57
N GLY A 112 -6.67 4.90 -0.32
CA GLY A 112 -6.16 5.07 -1.69
C GLY A 112 -6.35 3.85 -2.61
N ILE A 113 -7.13 2.85 -2.19
CA ILE A 113 -7.42 1.67 -3.01
C ILE A 113 -8.38 2.04 -4.14
N ILE A 114 -9.44 2.79 -3.82
CA ILE A 114 -10.37 3.35 -4.81
C ILE A 114 -10.09 4.83 -4.97
N ASN A 115 -9.66 5.22 -6.16
CA ASN A 115 -9.60 6.60 -6.59
C ASN A 115 -10.83 6.91 -7.47
N GLY A 116 -11.23 8.16 -7.53
CA GLY A 116 -12.28 8.58 -8.46
C GLY A 116 -11.89 8.37 -9.93
N THR A 117 -12.82 8.59 -10.80
CA THR A 117 -12.60 8.68 -12.27
C THR A 117 -12.09 10.07 -12.63
N SER A 118 -11.73 10.27 -13.92
CA SER A 118 -11.32 11.57 -14.46
C SER A 118 -12.37 12.67 -14.24
N ASP A 119 -13.64 12.31 -14.14
CA ASP A 119 -14.77 13.24 -13.98
C ASP A 119 -15.12 13.51 -12.52
N ASN A 120 -14.20 13.19 -11.60
CA ASN A 120 -14.40 13.33 -10.16
C ASN A 120 -15.66 12.59 -9.65
N THR A 121 -15.88 11.36 -10.14
CA THR A 121 -16.96 10.47 -9.73
C THR A 121 -16.41 9.17 -9.14
N LEU A 122 -17.20 8.51 -8.30
CA LEU A 122 -16.91 7.16 -7.79
C LEU A 122 -17.40 6.07 -8.72
N ALA A 123 -18.42 6.38 -9.51
CA ALA A 123 -19.15 5.45 -10.38
C ALA A 123 -19.57 4.15 -9.62
N PRO A 124 -20.28 4.24 -8.48
CA PRO A 124 -20.50 3.10 -7.59
C PRO A 124 -21.31 1.98 -8.23
N LYS A 125 -22.19 2.32 -9.17
CA LYS A 125 -23.06 1.39 -9.90
C LYS A 125 -22.46 0.85 -11.19
N ALA A 126 -21.31 1.40 -11.63
CA ALA A 126 -20.64 0.91 -12.82
C ALA A 126 -20.03 -0.47 -12.58
N ASN A 127 -20.07 -1.31 -13.60
CA ASN A 127 -19.44 -2.62 -13.57
C ASN A 127 -17.90 -2.49 -13.61
N VAL A 128 -17.24 -3.36 -12.90
CA VAL A 128 -15.77 -3.40 -12.85
C VAL A 128 -15.24 -4.30 -13.96
N SER A 129 -14.31 -3.78 -14.77
CA SER A 129 -13.56 -4.60 -15.72
C SER A 129 -12.49 -5.46 -15.01
N ILE A 130 -11.98 -6.47 -15.73
CA ILE A 130 -10.87 -7.31 -15.24
C ILE A 130 -9.64 -6.45 -14.91
N GLU A 131 -9.32 -5.49 -15.77
CA GLU A 131 -8.21 -4.57 -15.58
C GLU A 131 -8.39 -3.71 -14.32
N GLN A 132 -9.56 -3.13 -14.14
CA GLN A 132 -9.89 -2.36 -12.93
C GLN A 132 -9.80 -3.23 -11.67
N ALA A 133 -10.29 -4.46 -11.72
CA ALA A 133 -10.19 -5.40 -10.60
C ALA A 133 -8.73 -5.71 -10.27
N ALA A 134 -7.87 -5.91 -11.27
CA ALA A 134 -6.44 -6.15 -11.08
C ALA A 134 -5.75 -4.95 -10.40
N ILE A 135 -6.06 -3.73 -10.83
CA ILE A 135 -5.54 -2.49 -10.20
C ILE A 135 -5.98 -2.38 -8.74
N LEU A 136 -7.24 -2.67 -8.43
CA LEU A 136 -7.75 -2.62 -7.05
C LEU A 136 -7.06 -3.65 -6.15
N ILE A 137 -6.84 -4.87 -6.64
CA ILE A 137 -6.13 -5.92 -5.91
C ILE A 137 -4.66 -5.56 -5.72
N TYR A 138 -4.00 -5.00 -6.73
CA TYR A 138 -2.62 -4.54 -6.64
C TYR A 138 -2.48 -3.45 -5.55
N ARG A 139 -3.38 -2.47 -5.52
CA ARG A 139 -3.38 -1.43 -4.49
C ARG A 139 -3.67 -2.00 -3.10
N LEU A 140 -4.62 -2.93 -2.99
CA LEU A 140 -4.90 -3.64 -1.74
C LEU A 140 -3.67 -4.38 -1.22
N TYR A 141 -2.97 -5.09 -2.09
CA TYR A 141 -1.73 -5.79 -1.76
C TYR A 141 -0.67 -4.81 -1.26
N GLY A 142 -0.48 -3.68 -1.96
CA GLY A 142 0.43 -2.63 -1.54
C GLY A 142 0.12 -2.09 -0.14
N GLN A 143 -1.15 -1.81 0.16
CA GLN A 143 -1.58 -1.32 1.48
C GLN A 143 -1.36 -2.35 2.59
N SER A 144 -1.57 -3.62 2.33
CA SER A 144 -1.32 -4.67 3.33
C SER A 144 0.16 -4.80 3.68
N ILE A 145 1.03 -4.65 2.69
CA ILE A 145 2.47 -4.74 2.86
C ILE A 145 3.03 -3.49 3.56
N LEU A 146 2.52 -2.29 3.23
CA LEU A 146 3.00 -1.03 3.80
C LEU A 146 3.02 -1.06 5.33
N LYS A 147 2.05 -1.70 5.95
CA LYS A 147 1.98 -1.82 7.40
C LYS A 147 3.14 -2.63 8.00
N ASP A 148 3.55 -3.69 7.31
CA ASP A 148 4.62 -4.58 7.79
C ASP A 148 6.01 -3.96 7.59
N ILE A 149 6.14 -3.03 6.64
CA ILE A 149 7.41 -2.35 6.33
C ILE A 149 7.57 -1.00 7.02
N THR A 150 6.50 -0.40 7.52
CA THR A 150 6.57 0.91 8.20
C THR A 150 7.64 0.94 9.30
N PRO A 151 7.78 -0.06 10.18
CA PRO A 151 8.84 -0.07 11.19
C PRO A 151 10.26 -0.04 10.59
N LEU A 152 10.47 -0.68 9.44
CA LEU A 152 11.76 -0.65 8.74
C LEU A 152 12.03 0.74 8.14
N ALA A 153 11.01 1.37 7.57
CA ALA A 153 11.10 2.72 7.07
C ALA A 153 11.37 3.75 8.19
N GLU A 154 10.72 3.60 9.35
CA GLU A 154 10.96 4.44 10.52
C GLU A 154 12.40 4.31 11.03
N ALA A 155 12.92 3.09 11.12
CA ALA A 155 14.30 2.85 11.52
C ALA A 155 15.28 3.53 10.55
N PHE A 156 15.08 3.37 9.25
CA PHE A 156 15.91 4.04 8.24
C PHE A 156 15.86 5.56 8.36
N VAL A 157 14.67 6.17 8.43
CA VAL A 157 14.53 7.62 8.56
C VAL A 157 15.22 8.13 9.84
N SER A 158 15.19 7.35 10.91
CA SER A 158 15.96 7.66 12.12
C SER A 158 17.46 7.69 11.87
N ASP A 159 17.99 6.77 11.09
CA ASP A 159 19.42 6.73 10.75
C ASP A 159 19.82 7.90 9.82
N GLN A 160 18.90 8.37 8.95
CA GLN A 160 19.14 9.50 8.06
C GLN A 160 19.48 10.79 8.81
N LYS A 161 19.00 11.01 10.01
CA LYS A 161 19.35 12.18 10.85
C LYS A 161 20.85 12.34 11.01
N ALA A 162 21.54 11.25 11.32
CA ALA A 162 23.00 11.26 11.47
C ALA A 162 23.72 11.56 10.15
N ILE A 163 23.22 10.98 9.05
CA ILE A 163 23.77 11.21 7.70
C ILE A 163 23.60 12.66 7.29
N ILE A 164 22.40 13.22 7.47
CA ILE A 164 22.10 14.61 7.13
C ILE A 164 22.94 15.56 7.97
N THR A 165 23.10 15.31 9.28
CA THR A 165 24.00 16.10 10.14
C THR A 165 25.43 16.08 9.62
N LYS A 166 25.91 14.93 9.19
CA LYS A 166 27.26 14.78 8.64
C LYS A 166 27.44 15.53 7.31
N LEU A 167 26.43 15.48 6.44
CA LEU A 167 26.41 16.24 5.19
C LEU A 167 26.42 17.75 5.46
N GLN A 168 25.57 18.22 6.38
CA GLN A 168 25.57 19.63 6.79
C GLN A 168 26.96 20.08 7.30
N GLY A 169 27.63 19.23 8.08
CA GLY A 169 28.98 19.50 8.61
C GLY A 169 30.08 19.59 7.56
N ALA A 170 29.84 19.12 6.32
CA ALA A 170 30.76 19.31 5.21
C ALA A 170 30.78 20.77 4.70
N TYR A 171 29.72 21.53 4.99
CA TYR A 171 29.52 22.89 4.48
C TYR A 171 29.53 23.98 5.57
N THR A 172 29.44 23.63 6.84
CA THR A 172 29.48 24.55 7.96
C THR A 172 30.20 23.95 9.17
N SER A 173 30.91 24.78 9.92
CA SER A 173 31.57 24.35 11.17
C SER A 173 30.63 24.17 12.34
N THR A 174 29.40 24.66 12.22
CA THR A 174 28.33 24.58 13.25
C THR A 174 27.03 24.05 12.66
N PRO A 175 27.00 22.77 12.19
CA PRO A 175 25.83 22.22 11.57
C PRO A 175 24.68 22.09 12.59
N SER A 176 23.44 22.22 12.12
CA SER A 176 22.28 21.79 12.91
C SER A 176 22.33 20.30 13.15
N THR A 177 21.94 19.86 14.35
CA THR A 177 21.56 18.48 14.62
C THR A 177 20.05 18.31 14.38
N PHE A 178 19.59 17.06 14.35
CA PHE A 178 18.20 16.74 14.07
C PHE A 178 17.68 15.81 15.15
N SER A 179 16.72 16.28 15.98
CA SER A 179 16.22 15.57 17.16
C SER A 179 15.13 14.55 16.82
N ASP A 180 14.33 14.82 15.79
CA ASP A 180 13.16 14.04 15.45
C ASP A 180 13.06 13.77 13.95
N SER A 181 12.22 12.82 13.57
CA SER A 181 11.97 12.47 12.19
C SER A 181 10.55 11.95 12.02
N ARG A 182 9.99 12.11 10.82
CA ARG A 182 8.68 11.58 10.46
C ARG A 182 8.64 11.13 9.01
N ILE A 183 7.80 10.16 8.74
CA ILE A 183 7.43 9.77 7.38
C ILE A 183 6.28 10.67 6.94
N ASP A 184 6.47 11.42 5.86
CA ASP A 184 5.42 12.25 5.25
C ASP A 184 4.56 11.43 4.28
N SER A 185 5.18 10.51 3.54
CA SER A 185 4.48 9.53 2.71
C SER A 185 5.34 8.31 2.42
N ILE A 186 4.70 7.17 2.28
CA ILE A 186 5.31 5.92 1.83
C ILE A 186 4.38 5.28 0.81
N GLN A 187 4.90 4.92 -0.35
CA GLN A 187 4.13 4.34 -1.44
C GLN A 187 4.91 3.19 -2.07
N MET A 188 4.22 2.09 -2.33
CA MET A 188 4.79 1.01 -3.11
C MET A 188 4.96 1.47 -4.57
N ALA A 189 6.19 1.45 -5.05
CA ALA A 189 6.51 1.83 -6.43
C ALA A 189 6.44 0.63 -7.37
N GLU A 190 7.06 -0.49 -6.99
CA GLU A 190 7.13 -1.69 -7.82
C GLU A 190 7.24 -2.97 -6.97
N VAL A 191 6.81 -4.10 -7.52
CA VAL A 191 7.07 -5.45 -7.00
C VAL A 191 7.61 -6.29 -8.15
N PHE A 192 8.72 -6.96 -7.95
CA PHE A 192 9.29 -7.86 -8.94
C PHE A 192 9.87 -9.12 -8.29
N GLN A 193 10.14 -10.13 -9.08
CA GLN A 193 10.77 -11.37 -8.61
C GLN A 193 12.03 -11.63 -9.40
N GLU A 194 13.07 -12.03 -8.67
CA GLU A 194 14.33 -12.45 -9.23
C GLU A 194 14.88 -13.63 -8.44
N ASN A 195 15.31 -14.68 -9.15
CA ASN A 195 15.85 -15.91 -8.54
C ASN A 195 14.96 -16.52 -7.43
N GLY A 196 13.63 -16.39 -7.58
CA GLY A 196 12.65 -16.89 -6.60
C GLY A 196 12.43 -15.99 -5.37
N THR A 197 13.13 -14.88 -5.29
CA THR A 197 12.98 -13.87 -4.24
C THR A 197 12.08 -12.75 -4.71
N THR A 198 11.16 -12.30 -3.85
CA THR A 198 10.30 -11.14 -4.12
C THR A 198 10.92 -9.89 -3.55
N TYR A 199 11.08 -8.89 -4.39
CA TYR A 199 11.57 -7.56 -4.04
C TYR A 199 10.43 -6.57 -4.13
N ILE A 200 10.37 -5.64 -3.18
CA ILE A 200 9.38 -4.58 -3.14
C ILE A 200 10.11 -3.24 -3.04
N LEU A 201 9.82 -2.37 -3.99
CA LEU A 201 10.39 -1.04 -4.10
C LEU A 201 9.40 -0.01 -3.56
N TYR A 202 9.87 0.86 -2.68
CA TYR A 202 9.09 1.93 -2.10
C TYR A 202 9.64 3.29 -2.43
N SER A 203 8.73 4.23 -2.60
CA SER A 203 9.03 5.66 -2.60
C SER A 203 8.69 6.22 -1.23
N LEU A 204 9.69 6.78 -0.56
CA LEU A 204 9.59 7.34 0.78
C LEU A 204 9.86 8.85 0.74
N LYS A 205 8.92 9.63 1.27
CA LYS A 205 9.12 11.04 1.57
C LYS A 205 9.14 11.21 3.07
N TYR A 206 10.11 11.94 3.59
CA TYR A 206 10.27 12.12 5.03
C TYR A 206 10.79 13.51 5.38
N SER A 207 10.65 13.88 6.64
CA SER A 207 11.16 15.11 7.19
C SER A 207 11.96 14.87 8.47
N VAL A 208 12.97 15.69 8.73
CA VAL A 208 13.76 15.68 9.96
C VAL A 208 13.63 17.01 10.68
N LYS A 209 13.49 17.00 12.02
CA LYS A 209 13.34 18.19 12.84
C LYS A 209 14.70 18.79 13.15
N ALA A 210 14.96 19.99 12.67
CA ALA A 210 16.18 20.73 12.95
C ALA A 210 16.15 21.30 14.37
N ASP A 211 17.22 21.10 15.13
CA ASP A 211 17.40 21.67 16.47
C ASP A 211 17.74 23.15 16.41
N ASN A 212 18.46 23.56 15.36
CA ASN A 212 18.74 24.95 15.03
C ASN A 212 18.40 25.22 13.54
N PRO A 213 17.15 25.61 13.24
CA PRO A 213 16.71 25.82 11.86
C PRO A 213 17.52 26.88 11.10
N GLU A 214 18.07 27.90 11.80
CA GLU A 214 18.86 28.96 11.17
C GLU A 214 20.22 28.46 10.70
N ALA A 215 20.70 27.36 11.26
CA ALA A 215 21.97 26.74 10.87
C ALA A 215 21.84 25.68 9.78
N VAL A 216 20.61 25.42 9.31
CA VAL A 216 20.36 24.43 8.24
C VAL A 216 20.74 25.02 6.90
N ILE A 217 21.64 24.33 6.19
CA ILE A 217 21.92 24.62 4.79
C ILE A 217 20.91 23.86 3.94
N VAL A 218 20.09 24.60 3.22
CA VAL A 218 19.06 24.06 2.32
C VAL A 218 19.64 24.07 0.90
N PHE A 219 19.66 22.91 0.26
CA PHE A 219 20.06 22.75 -1.14
C PHE A 219 18.79 22.75 -2.03
N GLU A 220 18.26 21.57 -2.33
CA GLU A 220 17.02 21.40 -3.08
C GLU A 220 15.81 21.08 -2.17
N ASP A 221 16.07 20.88 -0.88
CA ASP A 221 15.07 20.57 0.13
C ASP A 221 14.32 21.82 0.61
N THR A 222 13.26 21.65 1.35
CA THR A 222 12.45 22.72 1.91
C THR A 222 12.50 22.73 3.43
N LEU A 223 12.93 23.85 4.02
CA LEU A 223 12.82 24.06 5.46
C LEU A 223 11.51 24.78 5.79
N LYS A 224 10.62 24.10 6.52
CA LYS A 224 9.32 24.63 6.91
C LYS A 224 9.03 24.31 8.38
N ASP A 225 8.71 25.33 9.16
CA ASP A 225 8.35 25.19 10.59
C ASP A 225 9.39 24.39 11.41
N GLY A 226 10.68 24.56 11.06
CA GLY A 226 11.81 23.84 11.66
C GLY A 226 11.96 22.38 11.21
N TRP A 227 11.18 21.94 10.22
CA TRP A 227 11.33 20.64 9.58
C TRP A 227 12.02 20.78 8.23
N LEU A 228 13.13 20.08 8.06
CA LEU A 228 13.75 19.90 6.75
C LEU A 228 13.03 18.76 6.04
N VAL A 229 12.26 19.13 5.02
CA VAL A 229 11.53 18.19 4.17
C VAL A 229 12.49 17.70 3.10
N ILE A 230 12.80 16.42 3.14
CA ILE A 230 13.67 15.80 2.15
C ILE A 230 12.84 15.51 0.90
N ASN A 231 13.14 16.26 -0.16
CA ASN A 231 12.48 16.13 -1.45
C ASN A 231 13.05 14.96 -2.26
N ALA A 232 14.24 14.49 -1.92
CA ALA A 232 14.79 13.27 -2.50
C ALA A 232 13.88 12.09 -2.19
N VAL A 233 13.53 11.33 -3.22
CA VAL A 233 12.75 10.10 -3.06
C VAL A 233 13.70 8.99 -2.65
N THR A 234 13.59 8.57 -1.42
CA THR A 234 14.35 7.43 -0.93
C THR A 234 13.58 6.16 -1.27
N THR A 235 14.23 5.25 -1.95
CA THR A 235 13.67 3.99 -2.35
C THR A 235 14.21 2.88 -1.48
N TYR A 236 13.32 2.09 -0.93
CA TYR A 236 13.66 0.88 -0.19
C TYR A 236 13.45 -0.34 -1.05
N VAL A 237 14.35 -1.29 -0.89
CA VAL A 237 14.18 -2.64 -1.36
C VAL A 237 13.97 -3.52 -0.15
N VAL A 238 12.85 -4.20 -0.10
CA VAL A 238 12.54 -5.16 0.94
C VAL A 238 12.46 -6.53 0.30
N GLN A 239 13.27 -7.44 0.79
CA GLN A 239 13.24 -8.84 0.39
C GLN A 239 12.26 -9.61 1.26
N MET A 240 11.44 -10.44 0.65
CA MET A 240 10.63 -11.44 1.35
C MET A 240 11.41 -12.74 1.46
N ASP A 241 11.77 -13.11 2.68
CA ASP A 241 12.34 -14.40 3.00
C ASP A 241 11.44 -15.15 3.99
N GLY A 242 10.97 -16.32 3.59
CA GLY A 242 10.11 -17.15 4.43
C GLY A 242 8.85 -16.48 4.99
N GLY A 243 8.32 -15.45 4.30
CA GLY A 243 7.16 -14.68 4.72
C GLY A 243 7.47 -13.51 5.67
N LYS A 244 8.73 -13.17 5.86
CA LYS A 244 9.17 -11.99 6.61
C LYS A 244 9.78 -10.97 5.67
N PHE A 245 9.52 -9.70 5.96
CA PHE A 245 10.18 -8.60 5.29
C PHE A 245 11.52 -8.31 5.98
N THR A 246 12.58 -8.24 5.19
CA THR A 246 13.89 -7.78 5.64
C THR A 246 14.32 -6.62 4.75
N SER A 247 14.83 -5.54 5.35
CA SER A 247 15.39 -4.44 4.60
C SER A 247 16.75 -4.82 4.06
N LEU A 248 16.95 -4.67 2.75
CA LEU A 248 18.26 -4.84 2.10
C LEU A 248 19.04 -3.53 2.00
N GLY A 249 18.45 -2.44 2.42
CA GLY A 249 19.03 -1.11 2.41
C GLY A 249 18.14 -0.08 1.75
N GLY A 250 18.50 1.18 1.94
CA GLY A 250 17.85 2.31 1.29
C GLY A 250 18.75 2.87 0.21
N TYR A 251 18.18 3.23 -0.90
CA TYR A 251 18.83 3.97 -1.97
C TYR A 251 18.18 5.33 -2.08
N THR A 252 18.98 6.40 -1.97
CA THR A 252 18.49 7.76 -2.16
C THR A 252 18.84 8.17 -3.58
N THR A 253 17.83 8.34 -4.43
CA THR A 253 18.00 8.98 -5.73
C THR A 253 17.79 10.48 -5.57
N GLU A 254 18.76 11.28 -6.00
CA GLU A 254 18.49 12.66 -6.31
C GLU A 254 17.62 12.69 -7.58
N PHE A 255 16.40 13.16 -7.46
CA PHE A 255 15.57 13.40 -8.65
C PHE A 255 16.11 14.62 -9.37
N SER A 256 16.44 14.44 -10.65
CA SER A 256 16.47 15.58 -11.56
C SER A 256 15.06 16.21 -11.63
N ALA A 257 14.98 17.52 -11.70
CA ALA A 257 13.73 18.29 -11.68
C ALA A 257 12.68 17.89 -12.75
N ASP A 258 13.05 17.07 -13.70
CA ASP A 258 12.21 16.56 -14.79
C ASP A 258 11.58 15.17 -14.51
N GLY A 259 11.85 14.55 -13.37
CA GLY A 259 11.12 13.37 -12.89
C GLY A 259 11.24 12.12 -13.79
N ASN A 260 12.40 11.91 -14.42
CA ASN A 260 12.58 10.83 -15.38
C ASN A 260 12.61 9.45 -14.72
N LYS A 261 11.47 8.76 -14.74
CA LYS A 261 11.29 7.42 -14.17
C LYS A 261 12.21 6.34 -14.77
N GLU A 262 12.70 6.53 -15.99
CA GLU A 262 13.59 5.57 -16.65
C GLU A 262 15.01 5.65 -16.07
N MET A 263 15.49 6.84 -15.74
CA MET A 263 16.80 7.00 -15.08
C MET A 263 16.80 6.36 -13.69
N TYR A 264 15.70 6.49 -12.98
CA TYR A 264 15.47 5.86 -11.69
C TYR A 264 15.57 4.31 -11.77
N LYS A 265 14.98 3.69 -12.77
CA LYS A 265 15.00 2.24 -12.96
C LYS A 265 16.40 1.74 -13.27
N ILE A 266 17.16 2.45 -14.12
CA ILE A 266 18.53 2.10 -14.49
C ILE A 266 19.47 2.18 -13.28
N ASP A 267 19.38 3.24 -12.48
CA ASP A 267 20.22 3.40 -11.30
C ASP A 267 19.91 2.35 -10.22
N PHE A 268 18.65 1.98 -10.07
CA PHE A 268 18.25 0.95 -9.16
C PHE A 268 18.70 -0.46 -9.62
N GLU A 269 18.58 -0.77 -10.89
CA GLU A 269 19.06 -2.04 -11.47
C GLU A 269 20.58 -2.18 -11.34
N ASN A 270 21.34 -1.08 -11.55
CA ASN A 270 22.77 -1.05 -11.33
C ASN A 270 23.12 -1.24 -9.86
N TRP A 271 22.44 -0.56 -8.95
CA TRP A 271 22.64 -0.71 -7.51
C TRP A 271 22.34 -2.14 -7.02
N LEU A 272 21.26 -2.76 -7.51
CA LEU A 272 20.92 -4.16 -7.25
C LEU A 272 22.05 -5.10 -7.71
N ALA A 273 22.54 -4.91 -8.94
CA ALA A 273 23.61 -5.71 -9.51
C ALA A 273 24.89 -5.61 -8.67
N GLU A 274 25.23 -4.42 -8.20
CA GLU A 274 26.46 -4.16 -7.45
C GLU A 274 26.40 -4.64 -5.98
N ASN A 275 25.23 -4.58 -5.34
CA ASN A 275 25.12 -4.77 -3.88
C ASN A 275 24.41 -6.05 -3.46
N ILE A 276 23.64 -6.69 -4.34
CA ILE A 276 22.78 -7.82 -3.98
C ILE A 276 22.99 -9.04 -4.87
N LEU A 277 23.24 -8.85 -6.18
CA LEU A 277 23.34 -9.94 -7.15
C LEU A 277 24.76 -10.46 -7.37
N ASN A 278 25.79 -9.82 -6.81
CA ASN A 278 27.18 -10.28 -6.74
C ASN A 278 27.49 -10.82 -5.35
#